data_1c1a3ac6335392b2379c28f42bc861aa
#
_entry.id   1c1a3ac6335392b2379c28f42bc861aa
#
_cell.length_a   1.000
_cell.length_b   1.000
_cell.length_c   1.000
_cell.angle_alpha   90.00
_cell.angle_beta   90.00
_cell.angle_gamma   90.00
#
_symmetry.space_group_name_H-M   'P 1'
#
loop_
_entity.id
_entity.type
_entity.pdbx_description
1 polymer ?
#
loop_
_entity_poly.entity_id
_entity_poly.type
_entity_poly.pdbx_seq_one_letter_code
_entity_poly.pdbx_strand_id
1 'polypeptide(L)'
;MSGYNYIFSNIKNANQISQGKKAVSSLGVKAVGKYKLVVQLENPEPTFIDKMVMPAFYPQNTRLVKKYGAKYGTAAKYTAFDGTFKVTKWTNTSEKWTAVKNPYYYAKSAVKLQKLNYQVVKDSNTAHQLFQQGSLDDAVVSGTTAQGLQNNKNLYHLYRSGNNFVNLNMAKGAVLANKQLRQALYLAVNRTQLSKKVLADGSKPSYTFSAPNAAKDPASGKDFATAAQPKETYNVAKAKKLWQAGLKQLSKSKLDLTLVASDTTTDKNVSEFLQSQLESKLPGLKVTVKNLPPKSAYNLAANGKFDLYLSFWINDYADPYSELQTLEMTNSHNYGKYTSAAYNNELSQARKNAATRSVYFSHLLKAQEQMNQDYPVLPLYTMVEDHLVNANLKGVLWHKVGIVDYTRAYFK
;
A
#
# COMPACT_ATOMS: atom_id res chain seq x y z
N MET A 1 -0.44 -10.20 -17.25
CA MET A 1 -1.00 -10.76 -16.01
C MET A 1 -1.52 -9.63 -15.15
N SER A 2 -2.55 -9.87 -14.35
CA SER A 2 -3.03 -8.87 -13.37
C SER A 2 -1.98 -8.64 -12.28
N GLY A 3 -1.79 -7.40 -11.81
CA GLY A 3 -0.92 -7.10 -10.68
C GLY A 3 -1.37 -7.76 -9.36
N TYR A 4 -2.60 -8.29 -9.30
CA TYR A 4 -3.18 -8.96 -8.13
C TYR A 4 -3.07 -10.48 -8.15
N ASN A 5 -2.27 -11.09 -9.03
CA ASN A 5 -2.14 -12.55 -9.11
C ASN A 5 -1.59 -13.18 -7.82
N TYR A 6 -0.75 -12.47 -7.06
CA TYR A 6 -0.19 -12.93 -5.79
C TYR A 6 -1.26 -13.24 -4.72
N ILE A 7 -2.43 -12.57 -4.75
CA ILE A 7 -3.52 -12.78 -3.80
C ILE A 7 -4.09 -14.21 -3.90
N PHE A 8 -4.07 -14.78 -5.11
CA PHE A 8 -4.54 -16.13 -5.40
C PHE A 8 -3.48 -17.21 -5.17
N SER A 9 -2.27 -16.84 -4.79
CA SER A 9 -1.09 -17.73 -4.76
C SER A 9 -1.27 -19.00 -3.91
N ASN A 10 -2.11 -18.96 -2.87
CA ASN A 10 -2.39 -20.10 -2.01
C ASN A 10 -3.56 -20.98 -2.51
N ILE A 11 -4.27 -20.60 -3.57
CA ILE A 11 -5.22 -21.50 -4.23
C ILE A 11 -4.42 -22.57 -4.95
N LYS A 12 -4.82 -23.83 -4.77
CA LYS A 12 -4.13 -25.01 -5.34
C LYS A 12 -3.85 -24.82 -6.84
N ASN A 13 -2.61 -25.01 -7.21
CA ASN A 13 -2.05 -24.86 -8.56
C ASN A 13 -2.03 -23.41 -9.14
N ALA A 14 -2.53 -22.39 -8.44
CA ALA A 14 -2.60 -21.02 -9.00
C ALA A 14 -1.24 -20.48 -9.46
N ASN A 15 -0.18 -20.66 -8.66
CA ASN A 15 1.18 -20.23 -9.02
C ASN A 15 1.73 -20.99 -10.25
N GLN A 16 1.48 -22.28 -10.34
CA GLN A 16 1.96 -23.10 -11.46
C GLN A 16 1.22 -22.74 -12.76
N ILE A 17 -0.06 -22.40 -12.66
CA ILE A 17 -0.87 -21.92 -13.79
C ILE A 17 -0.36 -20.54 -14.24
N SER A 18 -0.11 -19.62 -13.31
CA SER A 18 0.41 -18.28 -13.64
C SER A 18 1.77 -18.30 -14.31
N GLN A 19 2.57 -19.35 -14.07
CA GLN A 19 3.86 -19.60 -14.70
C GLN A 19 3.75 -20.42 -16.02
N GLY A 20 2.54 -20.78 -16.45
CA GLY A 20 2.32 -21.62 -17.63
C GLY A 20 2.70 -23.09 -17.45
N LYS A 21 2.97 -23.54 -16.22
CA LYS A 21 3.40 -24.92 -15.91
C LYS A 21 2.23 -25.93 -15.78
N LYS A 22 1.01 -25.43 -15.59
CA LYS A 22 -0.22 -26.25 -15.49
C LYS A 22 -1.36 -25.62 -16.26
N ALA A 23 -2.29 -26.44 -16.69
CA ALA A 23 -3.52 -26.01 -17.36
C ALA A 23 -4.46 -25.30 -16.39
N VAL A 24 -5.21 -24.31 -16.86
CA VAL A 24 -6.21 -23.54 -16.07
C VAL A 24 -7.26 -24.46 -15.43
N SER A 25 -7.64 -25.55 -16.10
CA SER A 25 -8.59 -26.55 -15.59
C SER A 25 -8.14 -27.26 -14.32
N SER A 26 -6.84 -27.18 -13.97
CA SER A 26 -6.28 -27.78 -12.74
C SER A 26 -6.36 -26.84 -11.53
N LEU A 27 -6.91 -25.63 -11.69
CA LEU A 27 -7.08 -24.67 -10.60
C LEU A 27 -7.95 -25.28 -9.49
N GLY A 28 -7.53 -25.15 -8.24
CA GLY A 28 -8.24 -25.63 -7.06
C GLY A 28 -9.55 -24.91 -6.77
N VAL A 29 -10.35 -24.59 -7.80
CA VAL A 29 -11.65 -23.94 -7.68
C VAL A 29 -12.68 -24.73 -8.47
N LYS A 30 -13.77 -25.15 -7.81
CA LYS A 30 -14.82 -25.96 -8.44
C LYS A 30 -16.21 -25.51 -8.04
N ALA A 31 -17.06 -25.28 -9.03
CA ALA A 31 -18.51 -25.16 -8.79
C ALA A 31 -19.12 -26.54 -8.60
N VAL A 32 -19.90 -26.70 -7.54
CA VAL A 32 -20.61 -27.95 -7.22
C VAL A 32 -22.10 -27.62 -7.12
N GLY A 33 -22.86 -28.05 -8.11
CA GLY A 33 -24.27 -27.65 -8.25
C GLY A 33 -24.40 -26.14 -8.52
N LYS A 34 -25.58 -25.59 -8.18
CA LYS A 34 -25.98 -24.22 -8.54
C LYS A 34 -25.42 -23.16 -7.58
N TYR A 35 -25.16 -23.49 -6.32
CA TYR A 35 -24.93 -22.52 -5.24
C TYR A 35 -23.69 -22.81 -4.38
N LYS A 36 -22.90 -23.81 -4.73
CA LYS A 36 -21.71 -24.20 -3.94
C LYS A 36 -20.45 -23.98 -4.75
N LEU A 37 -19.54 -23.15 -4.22
CA LEU A 37 -18.17 -23.00 -4.70
C LEU A 37 -17.24 -23.68 -3.69
N VAL A 38 -16.35 -24.55 -4.19
CA VAL A 38 -15.32 -25.22 -3.38
C VAL A 38 -13.97 -24.68 -3.82
N VAL A 39 -13.19 -24.18 -2.85
CA VAL A 39 -11.83 -23.69 -3.07
C VAL A 39 -10.88 -24.57 -2.26
N GLN A 40 -9.89 -25.15 -2.93
CA GLN A 40 -8.80 -25.88 -2.30
C GLN A 40 -7.57 -24.98 -2.18
N LEU A 41 -6.99 -24.95 -0.99
CA LEU A 41 -5.78 -24.19 -0.71
C LEU A 41 -4.55 -25.11 -0.65
N GLU A 42 -3.37 -24.61 -0.97
CA GLU A 42 -2.08 -25.33 -0.82
C GLU A 42 -1.72 -25.48 0.66
N ASN A 43 -1.99 -24.44 1.48
CA ASN A 43 -1.72 -24.40 2.91
C ASN A 43 -2.94 -23.86 3.65
N PRO A 44 -3.12 -24.16 4.96
CA PRO A 44 -4.09 -23.47 5.80
C PRO A 44 -3.91 -21.95 5.72
N GLU A 45 -4.99 -21.21 5.60
CA GLU A 45 -4.95 -19.74 5.52
C GLU A 45 -6.15 -19.15 6.27
N PRO A 46 -5.99 -18.83 7.56
CA PRO A 46 -7.07 -18.26 8.37
C PRO A 46 -7.63 -16.95 7.81
N THR A 47 -6.81 -16.17 7.08
CA THR A 47 -7.18 -14.88 6.46
C THR A 47 -7.78 -15.03 5.06
N PHE A 48 -8.03 -16.24 4.57
CA PHE A 48 -8.56 -16.44 3.21
C PHE A 48 -9.93 -15.78 3.02
N ILE A 49 -10.79 -15.84 4.03
CA ILE A 49 -12.11 -15.18 3.98
C ILE A 49 -11.97 -13.67 3.92
N ASP A 50 -11.00 -13.09 4.64
CA ASP A 50 -10.72 -11.64 4.60
C ASP A 50 -10.26 -11.19 3.21
N LYS A 51 -9.53 -12.04 2.49
CA LYS A 51 -9.13 -11.77 1.10
C LYS A 51 -10.32 -11.77 0.15
N MET A 52 -11.34 -12.57 0.40
CA MET A 52 -12.50 -12.68 -0.51
C MET A 52 -13.33 -11.40 -0.62
N VAL A 53 -13.17 -10.44 0.30
CA VAL A 53 -13.80 -9.10 0.18
C VAL A 53 -13.08 -8.18 -0.80
N MET A 54 -11.92 -8.58 -1.31
CA MET A 54 -11.18 -7.76 -2.28
C MET A 54 -11.82 -7.82 -3.68
N PRO A 55 -11.73 -6.73 -4.46
CA PRO A 55 -12.31 -6.68 -5.81
C PRO A 55 -11.86 -7.80 -6.75
N ALA A 56 -10.65 -8.36 -6.53
CA ALA A 56 -10.12 -9.48 -7.32
C ALA A 56 -10.97 -10.77 -7.21
N PHE A 57 -11.73 -10.92 -6.12
CA PHE A 57 -12.64 -12.06 -5.89
C PHE A 57 -14.09 -11.77 -6.28
N TYR A 58 -14.42 -10.56 -6.69
CA TYR A 58 -15.79 -10.22 -7.02
C TYR A 58 -16.29 -11.04 -8.23
N PRO A 59 -17.51 -11.58 -8.16
CA PRO A 59 -18.10 -12.33 -9.27
C PRO A 59 -18.28 -11.43 -10.49
N GLN A 60 -17.97 -11.94 -11.66
CA GLN A 60 -18.13 -11.23 -12.93
C GLN A 60 -19.27 -11.82 -13.74
N ASN A 61 -20.08 -10.96 -14.34
CA ASN A 61 -21.13 -11.38 -15.26
C ASN A 61 -20.53 -11.91 -16.56
N THR A 62 -20.45 -13.24 -16.70
CA THR A 62 -19.82 -13.92 -17.83
C THR A 62 -20.38 -13.47 -19.18
N ARG A 63 -21.71 -13.20 -19.27
CA ARG A 63 -22.35 -12.74 -20.50
C ARG A 63 -21.84 -11.34 -20.91
N LEU A 64 -21.70 -10.43 -19.95
CA LEU A 64 -21.19 -9.09 -20.22
C LEU A 64 -19.68 -9.10 -20.50
N VAL A 65 -18.91 -9.92 -19.79
CA VAL A 65 -17.48 -10.10 -20.08
C VAL A 65 -17.28 -10.59 -21.51
N LYS A 66 -18.03 -11.62 -21.96
CA LYS A 66 -17.99 -12.10 -23.35
C LYS A 66 -18.45 -11.04 -24.34
N LYS A 67 -19.51 -10.28 -24.04
CA LYS A 67 -20.05 -9.24 -24.91
C LYS A 67 -19.10 -8.06 -25.11
N TYR A 68 -18.44 -7.60 -24.05
CA TYR A 68 -17.66 -6.36 -24.08
C TYR A 68 -16.14 -6.59 -24.16
N GLY A 69 -15.66 -7.81 -23.86
CA GLY A 69 -14.23 -8.13 -23.93
C GLY A 69 -13.36 -7.12 -23.16
N ALA A 70 -12.36 -6.54 -23.81
CA ALA A 70 -11.46 -5.55 -23.22
C ALA A 70 -12.16 -4.24 -22.77
N LYS A 71 -13.41 -3.98 -23.20
CA LYS A 71 -14.18 -2.82 -22.73
C LYS A 71 -14.88 -3.07 -21.40
N TYR A 72 -15.02 -4.33 -20.95
CA TYR A 72 -15.65 -4.62 -19.66
C TYR A 72 -14.91 -3.90 -18.52
N GLY A 73 -15.67 -3.19 -17.67
CA GLY A 73 -15.12 -2.42 -16.54
C GLY A 73 -14.53 -1.03 -16.89
N THR A 74 -14.50 -0.63 -18.18
CA THR A 74 -13.92 0.68 -18.59
C THR A 74 -14.90 1.84 -18.56
N ALA A 75 -16.19 1.56 -18.43
CA ALA A 75 -17.23 2.55 -18.26
C ALA A 75 -18.45 1.94 -17.56
N ALA A 76 -19.29 2.78 -16.97
CA ALA A 76 -20.53 2.33 -16.30
C ALA A 76 -21.42 1.48 -17.21
N LYS A 77 -21.56 1.85 -18.50
CA LYS A 77 -22.36 1.11 -19.49
C LYS A 77 -21.79 -0.27 -19.87
N TYR A 78 -20.54 -0.55 -19.51
CA TYR A 78 -19.87 -1.82 -19.78
C TYR A 78 -19.66 -2.66 -18.52
N THR A 79 -20.31 -2.29 -17.40
CA THR A 79 -20.13 -2.92 -16.08
C THR A 79 -21.48 -3.39 -15.55
N ALA A 80 -21.49 -4.54 -14.84
CA ALA A 80 -22.60 -4.95 -14.00
C ALA A 80 -22.35 -4.49 -12.55
N PHE A 81 -23.41 -4.16 -11.83
CA PHE A 81 -23.36 -3.70 -10.46
C PHE A 81 -24.32 -4.51 -9.60
N ASP A 82 -23.79 -5.21 -8.60
CA ASP A 82 -24.54 -5.96 -7.60
C ASP A 82 -24.40 -5.39 -6.19
N GLY A 83 -23.53 -4.38 -6.02
CA GLY A 83 -23.31 -3.68 -4.76
C GLY A 83 -24.42 -2.70 -4.38
N THR A 84 -24.18 -1.97 -3.30
CA THR A 84 -25.09 -0.99 -2.67
C THR A 84 -25.54 0.13 -3.63
N PHE A 85 -24.62 0.60 -4.45
CA PHE A 85 -24.85 1.67 -5.42
C PHE A 85 -24.44 1.23 -6.82
N LYS A 86 -25.08 1.80 -7.82
CA LYS A 86 -24.74 1.66 -9.25
C LYS A 86 -24.14 2.95 -9.74
N VAL A 87 -22.93 2.88 -10.26
CA VAL A 87 -22.27 4.03 -10.89
C VAL A 87 -22.96 4.37 -12.22
N THR A 88 -23.21 5.65 -12.46
CA THR A 88 -23.83 6.14 -13.69
C THR A 88 -22.91 7.12 -14.41
N LYS A 89 -22.97 7.11 -15.76
CA LYS A 89 -22.25 8.06 -16.64
C LYS A 89 -20.74 8.17 -16.39
N TRP A 90 -20.12 7.14 -15.82
CA TRP A 90 -18.69 7.12 -15.56
C TRP A 90 -17.92 6.46 -16.71
N THR A 91 -16.75 7.01 -17.01
CA THR A 91 -15.69 6.43 -17.83
C THR A 91 -14.36 6.56 -17.09
N ASN A 92 -13.31 5.87 -17.55
CA ASN A 92 -11.97 5.93 -16.93
C ASN A 92 -11.29 7.31 -17.00
N THR A 93 -11.87 8.29 -17.70
CA THR A 93 -11.38 9.68 -17.78
C THR A 93 -12.32 10.68 -17.09
N SER A 94 -13.39 10.21 -16.44
CA SER A 94 -14.35 11.10 -15.77
C SER A 94 -13.75 11.70 -14.50
N GLU A 95 -13.86 13.01 -14.33
CA GLU A 95 -13.53 13.72 -13.10
C GLU A 95 -14.74 13.90 -12.17
N LYS A 96 -15.95 13.68 -12.66
CA LYS A 96 -17.20 13.69 -11.88
C LYS A 96 -18.07 12.51 -12.30
N TRP A 97 -18.68 11.87 -11.31
CA TRP A 97 -19.67 10.82 -11.56
C TRP A 97 -20.66 10.71 -10.42
N THR A 98 -21.72 9.97 -10.65
CA THR A 98 -22.77 9.71 -9.68
C THR A 98 -22.94 8.21 -9.51
N ALA A 99 -23.13 7.79 -8.28
CA ALA A 99 -23.60 6.46 -7.92
C ALA A 99 -25.00 6.57 -7.30
N VAL A 100 -25.96 5.82 -7.82
CA VAL A 100 -27.36 5.82 -7.34
C VAL A 100 -27.65 4.54 -6.58
N LYS A 101 -28.50 4.59 -5.57
CA LYS A 101 -28.94 3.42 -4.80
C LYS A 101 -29.36 2.29 -5.73
N ASN A 102 -28.85 1.10 -5.49
CA ASN A 102 -29.17 -0.08 -6.29
C ASN A 102 -30.47 -0.74 -5.80
N PRO A 103 -31.57 -0.72 -6.56
CA PRO A 103 -32.83 -1.30 -6.13
C PRO A 103 -32.80 -2.82 -6.05
N TYR A 104 -31.78 -3.46 -6.63
CA TYR A 104 -31.58 -4.92 -6.64
C TYR A 104 -30.60 -5.39 -5.59
N TYR A 105 -30.00 -4.49 -4.82
CA TYR A 105 -29.10 -4.87 -3.72
C TYR A 105 -29.87 -5.67 -2.65
N TYR A 106 -29.32 -6.81 -2.23
CA TYR A 106 -30.03 -7.73 -1.33
C TYR A 106 -30.44 -7.11 0.02
N ALA A 107 -29.63 -6.18 0.55
CA ALA A 107 -29.88 -5.44 1.79
C ALA A 107 -30.25 -3.96 1.56
N LYS A 108 -30.99 -3.66 0.46
CA LYS A 108 -31.34 -2.29 0.07
C LYS A 108 -32.09 -1.47 1.12
N SER A 109 -32.78 -2.10 2.05
CA SER A 109 -33.48 -1.41 3.17
C SER A 109 -32.50 -0.75 4.14
N ALA A 110 -31.30 -1.27 4.30
CA ALA A 110 -30.25 -0.70 5.15
C ALA A 110 -29.60 0.56 4.53
N VAL A 111 -29.74 0.77 3.22
CA VAL A 111 -29.16 1.91 2.51
C VAL A 111 -30.07 3.11 2.59
N LYS A 112 -29.60 4.17 3.26
CA LYS A 112 -30.39 5.40 3.47
C LYS A 112 -30.20 6.43 2.37
N LEU A 113 -28.95 6.64 1.92
CA LEU A 113 -28.64 7.59 0.85
C LEU A 113 -29.17 7.10 -0.49
N GLN A 114 -29.76 8.02 -1.27
CA GLN A 114 -30.28 7.71 -2.60
C GLN A 114 -29.22 7.87 -3.69
N LYS A 115 -28.25 8.76 -3.45
CA LYS A 115 -27.24 9.14 -4.42
C LYS A 115 -25.96 9.56 -3.74
N LEU A 116 -24.82 9.20 -4.35
CA LEU A 116 -23.49 9.69 -4.02
C LEU A 116 -22.93 10.40 -5.25
N ASN A 117 -22.51 11.65 -5.09
CA ASN A 117 -21.84 12.41 -6.13
C ASN A 117 -20.34 12.43 -5.81
N TYR A 118 -19.53 12.04 -6.77
CA TYR A 118 -18.08 12.03 -6.66
C TYR A 118 -17.48 13.11 -7.55
N GLN A 119 -16.43 13.75 -7.04
CA GLN A 119 -15.63 14.70 -7.79
C GLN A 119 -14.15 14.47 -7.47
N VAL A 120 -13.32 14.42 -8.51
CA VAL A 120 -11.85 14.44 -8.37
C VAL A 120 -11.42 15.87 -8.08
N VAL A 121 -10.86 16.11 -6.91
CA VAL A 121 -10.28 17.40 -6.51
C VAL A 121 -8.81 17.18 -6.23
N LYS A 122 -7.93 17.76 -7.06
CA LYS A 122 -6.47 17.52 -6.99
C LYS A 122 -5.76 18.43 -6.00
N ASP A 123 -6.37 19.56 -5.68
CA ASP A 123 -5.81 20.58 -4.79
C ASP A 123 -6.55 20.61 -3.47
N SER A 124 -5.83 20.51 -2.34
CA SER A 124 -6.40 20.44 -0.99
C SER A 124 -7.08 21.75 -0.55
N ASN A 125 -6.59 22.92 -1.00
CA ASN A 125 -7.24 24.19 -0.67
C ASN A 125 -8.58 24.30 -1.39
N THR A 126 -8.65 23.87 -2.65
CA THR A 126 -9.90 23.77 -3.41
C THR A 126 -10.87 22.80 -2.74
N ALA A 127 -10.40 21.63 -2.26
CA ALA A 127 -11.23 20.68 -1.54
C ALA A 127 -11.79 21.29 -0.24
N HIS A 128 -10.95 22.01 0.53
CA HIS A 128 -11.36 22.73 1.72
C HIS A 128 -12.42 23.80 1.43
N GLN A 129 -12.22 24.63 0.39
CA GLN A 129 -13.19 25.65 -0.01
C GLN A 129 -14.54 25.04 -0.40
N LEU A 130 -14.54 23.96 -1.20
CA LEU A 130 -15.77 23.26 -1.60
C LEU A 130 -16.50 22.66 -0.39
N PHE A 131 -15.76 22.16 0.61
CA PHE A 131 -16.34 21.71 1.87
C PHE A 131 -16.96 22.86 2.65
N GLN A 132 -16.29 24.00 2.79
CA GLN A 132 -16.81 25.19 3.47
C GLN A 132 -18.09 25.75 2.80
N GLN A 133 -18.18 25.67 1.49
CA GLN A 133 -19.35 26.07 0.70
C GLN A 133 -20.51 25.04 0.76
N GLY A 134 -20.32 23.90 1.45
CA GLY A 134 -21.31 22.83 1.48
C GLY A 134 -21.46 22.05 0.18
N SER A 135 -20.51 22.20 -0.75
CA SER A 135 -20.48 21.47 -2.04
C SER A 135 -19.91 20.05 -1.91
N LEU A 136 -19.15 19.79 -0.84
CA LEU A 136 -18.65 18.46 -0.47
C LEU A 136 -19.02 18.14 0.98
N ASP A 137 -19.50 16.94 1.22
CA ASP A 137 -19.83 16.43 2.57
C ASP A 137 -18.68 15.61 3.18
N ASP A 138 -17.78 15.11 2.34
CA ASP A 138 -16.52 14.47 2.69
C ASP A 138 -15.46 14.95 1.70
N ALA A 139 -14.42 15.58 2.20
CA ALA A 139 -13.33 16.13 1.39
C ALA A 139 -11.97 15.69 1.95
N VAL A 140 -11.19 15.01 1.14
CA VAL A 140 -9.82 14.63 1.50
C VAL A 140 -8.91 15.85 1.38
N VAL A 141 -8.15 16.12 2.43
CA VAL A 141 -7.16 17.20 2.50
C VAL A 141 -5.78 16.66 2.87
N SER A 142 -4.72 17.34 2.47
CA SER A 142 -3.34 16.94 2.75
C SER A 142 -2.41 18.16 2.81
N GLY A 143 -1.14 17.93 3.15
CA GLY A 143 -0.09 18.96 3.15
C GLY A 143 -0.41 20.13 4.09
N THR A 144 -0.07 21.35 3.69
CA THR A 144 -0.24 22.56 4.51
C THR A 144 -1.70 22.85 4.86
N THR A 145 -2.65 22.47 4.00
CA THR A 145 -4.09 22.58 4.30
C THR A 145 -4.47 21.72 5.49
N ALA A 146 -4.08 20.44 5.49
CA ALA A 146 -4.32 19.53 6.60
C ALA A 146 -3.62 20.00 7.89
N GLN A 147 -2.38 20.52 7.78
CA GLN A 147 -1.64 21.10 8.89
C GLN A 147 -2.42 22.24 9.56
N GLY A 148 -2.98 23.15 8.77
CA GLY A 148 -3.77 24.29 9.26
C GLY A 148 -5.10 23.89 9.89
N LEU A 149 -5.57 22.65 9.63
CA LEU A 149 -6.88 22.15 10.08
C LEU A 149 -6.83 21.20 11.28
N GLN A 150 -5.67 20.98 11.91
CA GLN A 150 -5.50 19.99 12.98
C GLN A 150 -6.44 20.18 14.18
N ASN A 151 -6.91 21.41 14.44
CA ASN A 151 -7.87 21.70 15.49
C ASN A 151 -9.31 21.84 14.97
N ASN A 152 -9.59 21.53 13.70
CA ASN A 152 -10.92 21.63 13.13
C ASN A 152 -11.79 20.45 13.60
N LYS A 153 -12.96 20.74 14.20
CA LYS A 153 -13.89 19.72 14.72
C LYS A 153 -14.45 18.78 13.66
N ASN A 154 -14.39 19.17 12.39
CA ASN A 154 -14.84 18.36 11.27
C ASN A 154 -13.69 17.52 10.65
N LEU A 155 -12.45 17.69 11.13
CA LEU A 155 -11.34 16.89 10.65
C LEU A 155 -11.35 15.50 11.28
N TYR A 156 -11.32 14.48 10.43
CA TYR A 156 -11.23 13.08 10.81
C TYR A 156 -9.94 12.48 10.27
N HIS A 157 -9.10 11.95 11.14
CA HIS A 157 -7.87 11.25 10.76
C HIS A 157 -8.15 9.77 10.53
N LEU A 158 -8.11 9.31 9.30
CA LEU A 158 -8.17 7.90 8.95
C LEU A 158 -6.74 7.32 8.93
N TYR A 159 -6.32 6.73 10.04
CA TYR A 159 -5.04 6.01 10.11
C TYR A 159 -5.14 4.70 9.33
N ARG A 160 -4.52 4.66 8.16
CA ARG A 160 -4.50 3.48 7.29
C ARG A 160 -3.58 2.41 7.85
N SER A 161 -3.89 1.14 7.59
CA SER A 161 -2.95 0.04 7.80
C SER A 161 -1.96 0.00 6.64
N GLY A 162 -1.05 0.96 6.62
CA GLY A 162 -0.09 1.15 5.54
C GLY A 162 1.05 2.09 5.92
N ASN A 163 2.13 1.97 5.18
CA ASN A 163 3.34 2.77 5.33
C ASN A 163 3.77 3.39 4.01
N ASN A 164 4.40 4.56 4.11
CA ASN A 164 5.21 5.14 3.04
C ASN A 164 6.68 4.75 3.25
N PHE A 165 7.35 4.39 2.19
CA PHE A 165 8.73 3.92 2.22
C PHE A 165 9.44 4.17 0.88
N VAL A 166 10.77 4.06 0.89
CA VAL A 166 11.58 4.09 -0.33
C VAL A 166 12.05 2.68 -0.66
N ASN A 167 11.76 2.20 -1.86
CA ASN A 167 12.38 1.00 -2.42
C ASN A 167 13.81 1.31 -2.84
N LEU A 168 14.75 0.44 -2.50
CA LEU A 168 16.16 0.54 -2.86
C LEU A 168 16.46 -0.46 -3.96
N ASN A 169 17.03 -0.01 -5.07
CA ASN A 169 17.34 -0.91 -6.20
C ASN A 169 18.58 -1.75 -5.91
N MET A 170 18.38 -3.03 -5.68
CA MET A 170 19.42 -4.03 -5.39
C MET A 170 19.66 -5.00 -6.55
N ALA A 171 19.19 -4.68 -7.75
CA ALA A 171 19.43 -5.51 -8.92
C ALA A 171 20.94 -5.78 -9.10
N LYS A 172 21.28 -6.90 -9.74
CA LYS A 172 22.68 -7.24 -10.00
C LYS A 172 23.38 -6.11 -10.76
N GLY A 173 24.47 -5.62 -10.19
CA GLY A 173 25.24 -4.48 -10.73
C GLY A 173 24.78 -3.10 -10.26
N ALA A 174 23.65 -2.98 -9.56
CA ALA A 174 23.24 -1.73 -8.96
C ALA A 174 24.12 -1.37 -7.74
N VAL A 175 24.41 -0.09 -7.56
CA VAL A 175 25.26 0.39 -6.45
C VAL A 175 24.66 0.07 -5.09
N LEU A 176 23.33 0.07 -4.98
CA LEU A 176 22.60 -0.27 -3.76
C LEU A 176 22.48 -1.79 -3.52
N ALA A 177 23.11 -2.66 -4.34
CA ALA A 177 23.40 -4.04 -3.95
C ALA A 177 24.35 -4.07 -2.72
N ASN A 178 25.14 -3.02 -2.52
CA ASN A 178 25.99 -2.86 -1.34
C ASN A 178 25.16 -2.58 -0.07
N LYS A 179 25.19 -3.51 0.89
CA LYS A 179 24.42 -3.42 2.15
C LYS A 179 24.81 -2.22 3.03
N GLN A 180 26.08 -1.85 3.05
CA GLN A 180 26.55 -0.73 3.89
C GLN A 180 25.96 0.59 3.41
N LEU A 181 25.83 0.80 2.08
CA LEU A 181 25.18 1.97 1.51
C LEU A 181 23.70 2.02 1.88
N ARG A 182 22.98 0.89 1.82
CA ARG A 182 21.56 0.84 2.21
C ARG A 182 21.37 1.15 3.70
N GLN A 183 22.21 0.56 4.54
CA GLN A 183 22.18 0.84 5.99
C GLN A 183 22.50 2.30 6.29
N ALA A 184 23.44 2.90 5.58
CA ALA A 184 23.77 4.32 5.71
C ALA A 184 22.58 5.21 5.36
N LEU A 185 21.91 4.94 4.23
CA LEU A 185 20.67 5.65 3.83
C LEU A 185 19.59 5.52 4.92
N TYR A 186 19.39 4.30 5.45
CA TYR A 186 18.39 4.04 6.50
C TYR A 186 18.65 4.87 7.76
N LEU A 187 19.90 4.92 8.24
CA LEU A 187 20.30 5.60 9.48
C LEU A 187 20.44 7.12 9.32
N ALA A 188 20.52 7.64 8.10
CA ALA A 188 20.68 9.07 7.83
C ALA A 188 19.35 9.86 7.88
N VAL A 189 18.19 9.22 7.74
CA VAL A 189 16.88 9.90 7.64
C VAL A 189 16.24 10.12 9.00
N ASN A 190 15.99 11.37 9.37
CA ASN A 190 15.24 11.74 10.57
C ASN A 190 13.72 11.69 10.32
N ARG A 191 13.12 10.53 10.57
CA ARG A 191 11.69 10.29 10.33
C ARG A 191 10.78 11.10 11.25
N THR A 192 11.25 11.41 12.46
CA THR A 192 10.52 12.27 13.39
C THR A 192 10.40 13.70 12.85
N GLN A 193 11.48 14.24 12.27
CA GLN A 193 11.46 15.55 11.62
C GLN A 193 10.53 15.53 10.39
N LEU A 194 10.59 14.47 9.57
CA LEU A 194 9.71 14.29 8.42
C LEU A 194 8.23 14.34 8.84
N SER A 195 7.83 13.49 9.79
CA SER A 195 6.42 13.40 10.20
C SER A 195 5.94 14.67 10.92
N LYS A 196 6.73 15.23 11.86
CA LYS A 196 6.29 16.33 12.71
C LYS A 196 6.44 17.73 12.11
N LYS A 197 7.39 17.91 11.16
CA LYS A 197 7.73 19.24 10.63
C LYS A 197 7.41 19.41 9.16
N VAL A 198 7.58 18.35 8.36
CA VAL A 198 7.34 18.43 6.90
C VAL A 198 5.91 18.04 6.57
N LEU A 199 5.45 16.90 7.08
CA LEU A 199 4.07 16.44 6.86
C LEU A 199 3.09 17.14 7.80
N ALA A 200 3.31 17.05 9.11
CA ALA A 200 2.49 17.63 10.18
C ALA A 200 0.97 17.36 10.03
N ASP A 201 0.62 16.24 9.43
CA ASP A 201 -0.71 15.77 9.05
C ASP A 201 -1.23 14.67 10.01
N GLY A 202 -0.59 14.47 11.15
CA GLY A 202 -0.92 13.38 12.09
C GLY A 202 -0.21 12.07 11.80
N SER A 203 0.51 11.92 10.68
CA SER A 203 1.34 10.75 10.39
C SER A 203 2.43 10.56 11.44
N LYS A 204 2.81 9.28 11.67
CA LYS A 204 3.82 8.92 12.67
C LYS A 204 5.06 8.34 12.01
N PRO A 205 6.27 8.55 12.58
CA PRO A 205 7.47 7.89 12.08
C PRO A 205 7.30 6.38 12.00
N SER A 206 7.70 5.76 10.90
CA SER A 206 7.74 4.31 10.74
C SER A 206 9.17 3.83 10.55
N TYR A 207 9.52 2.76 11.25
CA TYR A 207 10.86 2.15 11.24
C TYR A 207 10.84 0.71 10.76
N THR A 208 9.66 0.12 10.62
CA THR A 208 9.40 -1.21 10.07
C THR A 208 8.68 -1.12 8.74
N PHE A 209 8.83 -2.13 7.90
CA PHE A 209 8.04 -2.23 6.69
C PHE A 209 6.57 -2.53 7.01
N SER A 210 6.33 -3.40 8.00
CA SER A 210 4.98 -3.70 8.45
C SER A 210 4.31 -2.49 9.10
N ALA A 211 3.08 -2.19 8.65
CA ALA A 211 2.28 -1.10 9.17
C ALA A 211 1.78 -1.37 10.59
N PRO A 212 1.67 -0.34 11.44
CA PRO A 212 1.05 -0.49 12.75
C PRO A 212 -0.45 -0.82 12.63
N ASN A 213 -0.97 -1.47 13.65
CA ASN A 213 -2.36 -1.90 13.77
C ASN A 213 -2.83 -2.90 12.68
N ALA A 214 -1.91 -3.54 11.97
CA ALA A 214 -2.24 -4.63 11.05
C ALA A 214 -2.69 -5.88 11.82
N ALA A 215 -1.95 -6.26 12.86
CA ALA A 215 -2.30 -7.33 13.76
C ALA A 215 -1.53 -7.22 15.09
N LYS A 216 -2.00 -7.95 16.11
CA LYS A 216 -1.27 -8.12 17.38
C LYS A 216 -0.52 -9.45 17.37
N ASP A 217 0.72 -9.43 17.83
CA ASP A 217 1.49 -10.64 18.10
C ASP A 217 0.80 -11.46 19.21
N PRO A 218 0.38 -12.69 18.94
CA PRO A 218 -0.37 -13.49 19.91
C PRO A 218 0.45 -13.90 21.15
N ALA A 219 1.79 -13.88 21.04
CA ALA A 219 2.67 -14.25 22.16
C ALA A 219 2.83 -13.09 23.17
N SER A 220 2.98 -11.85 22.65
CA SER A 220 3.24 -10.68 23.51
C SER A 220 2.04 -9.74 23.65
N GLY A 221 0.97 -9.90 22.87
CA GLY A 221 -0.15 -8.98 22.79
C GLY A 221 0.17 -7.61 22.19
N LYS A 222 1.45 -7.37 21.83
CA LYS A 222 1.91 -6.11 21.23
C LYS A 222 1.50 -6.03 19.76
N ASP A 223 1.36 -4.80 19.27
CA ASP A 223 1.27 -4.56 17.83
C ASP A 223 2.50 -5.13 17.12
N PHE A 224 2.29 -5.80 15.98
CA PHE A 224 3.35 -6.51 15.25
C PHE A 224 4.50 -5.57 14.85
N ALA A 225 4.18 -4.38 14.31
CA ALA A 225 5.21 -3.42 13.91
C ALA A 225 6.03 -2.94 15.13
N THR A 226 5.40 -2.85 16.30
CA THR A 226 6.11 -2.53 17.56
C THR A 226 7.01 -3.68 18.01
N ALA A 227 6.54 -4.93 17.92
CA ALA A 227 7.34 -6.10 18.29
C ALA A 227 8.54 -6.29 17.36
N ALA A 228 8.39 -5.95 16.09
CA ALA A 228 9.41 -6.10 15.04
C ALA A 228 10.34 -4.88 14.88
N GLN A 229 10.23 -3.87 15.75
CA GLN A 229 10.98 -2.62 15.60
C GLN A 229 12.49 -2.82 15.72
N PRO A 230 13.31 -2.26 14.81
CA PRO A 230 14.76 -2.36 14.88
C PRO A 230 15.31 -1.57 16.09
N LYS A 231 16.42 -2.07 16.67
CA LYS A 231 17.07 -1.44 17.83
C LYS A 231 17.64 -0.05 17.53
N GLU A 232 18.07 0.17 16.28
CA GLU A 232 18.70 1.42 15.86
C GLU A 232 17.97 1.98 14.64
N THR A 233 17.50 3.22 14.75
CA THR A 233 16.60 3.84 13.75
C THR A 233 17.17 5.11 13.12
N TYR A 234 18.06 5.82 13.83
CA TYR A 234 18.67 7.06 13.38
C TYR A 234 20.03 7.26 14.04
N ASN A 235 21.10 7.29 13.26
CA ASN A 235 22.46 7.51 13.74
C ASN A 235 23.35 8.05 12.61
N VAL A 236 23.50 9.37 12.57
CA VAL A 236 24.24 10.07 11.50
C VAL A 236 25.73 9.71 11.50
N ALA A 237 26.34 9.57 12.70
CA ALA A 237 27.77 9.23 12.80
C ALA A 237 28.06 7.85 12.22
N LYS A 238 27.23 6.86 12.55
CA LYS A 238 27.31 5.51 11.99
C LYS A 238 26.97 5.50 10.49
N ALA A 239 25.96 6.27 10.07
CA ALA A 239 25.61 6.39 8.66
C ALA A 239 26.79 6.88 7.81
N LYS A 240 27.51 7.93 8.26
CA LYS A 240 28.71 8.46 7.59
C LYS A 240 29.80 7.40 7.45
N LYS A 241 30.09 6.67 8.53
CA LYS A 241 31.11 5.59 8.52
C LYS A 241 30.76 4.48 7.52
N LEU A 242 29.50 4.02 7.55
CA LEU A 242 29.01 2.98 6.63
C LEU A 242 29.01 3.45 5.19
N TRP A 243 28.60 4.72 4.94
CA TRP A 243 28.62 5.32 3.62
C TRP A 243 30.02 5.33 3.02
N GLN A 244 31.00 5.84 3.76
CA GLN A 244 32.40 5.86 3.34
C GLN A 244 32.95 4.47 3.07
N ALA A 245 32.65 3.50 3.95
CA ALA A 245 33.06 2.11 3.77
C ALA A 245 32.42 1.49 2.50
N GLY A 246 31.14 1.74 2.26
CA GLY A 246 30.47 1.28 1.05
C GLY A 246 31.02 1.91 -0.24
N LEU A 247 31.32 3.20 -0.24
CA LEU A 247 32.00 3.87 -1.34
C LEU A 247 33.37 3.26 -1.65
N LYS A 248 34.18 3.01 -0.59
CA LYS A 248 35.49 2.38 -0.70
C LYS A 248 35.39 0.98 -1.33
N GLN A 249 34.39 0.17 -0.91
CA GLN A 249 34.15 -1.16 -1.49
C GLN A 249 33.82 -1.11 -2.98
N LEU A 250 33.19 -0.02 -3.44
CA LEU A 250 32.87 0.21 -4.85
C LEU A 250 33.98 0.95 -5.61
N SER A 251 35.11 1.26 -4.96
CA SER A 251 36.19 2.09 -5.53
C SER A 251 35.66 3.46 -6.04
N LYS A 252 34.73 4.08 -5.30
CA LYS A 252 34.10 5.36 -5.61
C LYS A 252 34.33 6.36 -4.50
N SER A 253 34.39 7.67 -4.86
CA SER A 253 34.41 8.80 -3.91
C SER A 253 33.06 9.53 -3.85
N LYS A 254 32.23 9.36 -4.89
CA LYS A 254 30.92 10.02 -5.05
C LYS A 254 29.91 9.05 -5.64
N LEU A 255 28.64 9.30 -5.38
CA LEU A 255 27.52 8.60 -5.99
C LEU A 255 26.41 9.61 -6.34
N ASP A 256 25.84 9.43 -7.54
CA ASP A 256 24.62 10.10 -7.96
C ASP A 256 23.50 9.05 -7.95
N LEU A 257 22.43 9.32 -7.19
CA LEU A 257 21.26 8.45 -7.09
C LEU A 257 20.02 9.17 -7.61
N THR A 258 19.21 8.48 -8.41
CA THR A 258 17.92 8.98 -8.89
C THR A 258 16.81 8.54 -7.94
N LEU A 259 16.11 9.52 -7.33
CA LEU A 259 14.89 9.32 -6.55
C LEU A 259 13.67 9.56 -7.44
N VAL A 260 12.93 8.51 -7.76
CA VAL A 260 11.66 8.56 -8.48
C VAL A 260 10.52 8.64 -7.48
N ALA A 261 9.58 9.57 -7.68
CA ALA A 261 8.39 9.75 -6.85
C ALA A 261 7.21 10.26 -7.69
N SER A 262 6.01 10.23 -7.14
CA SER A 262 4.85 10.87 -7.76
C SER A 262 4.96 12.40 -7.70
N ASP A 263 4.17 13.10 -8.52
CA ASP A 263 4.15 14.56 -8.59
C ASP A 263 3.08 15.19 -7.66
N THR A 264 2.57 14.42 -6.69
CA THR A 264 1.70 14.97 -5.64
C THR A 264 2.46 15.95 -4.75
N THR A 265 1.77 16.91 -4.16
CA THR A 265 2.38 17.88 -3.23
C THR A 265 3.10 17.17 -2.08
N THR A 266 2.48 16.14 -1.50
CA THR A 266 3.08 15.37 -0.40
C THR A 266 4.37 14.67 -0.85
N ASP A 267 4.35 13.97 -1.99
CA ASP A 267 5.53 13.23 -2.46
C ASP A 267 6.68 14.19 -2.88
N LYS A 268 6.37 15.37 -3.42
CA LYS A 268 7.38 16.41 -3.69
C LYS A 268 8.07 16.85 -2.40
N ASN A 269 7.28 17.23 -1.37
CA ASN A 269 7.83 17.65 -0.08
C ASN A 269 8.69 16.56 0.57
N VAL A 270 8.23 15.30 0.51
CA VAL A 270 8.99 14.15 1.02
C VAL A 270 10.26 13.92 0.23
N SER A 271 10.22 14.03 -1.10
CA SER A 271 11.40 13.86 -1.98
C SER A 271 12.46 14.91 -1.72
N GLU A 272 12.07 16.18 -1.61
CA GLU A 272 12.96 17.31 -1.31
C GLU A 272 13.57 17.17 0.09
N PHE A 273 12.77 16.76 1.08
CA PHE A 273 13.28 16.45 2.42
C PHE A 273 14.32 15.33 2.39
N LEU A 274 14.04 14.23 1.68
CA LEU A 274 14.97 13.12 1.57
C LEU A 274 16.26 13.54 0.87
N GLN A 275 16.19 14.27 -0.23
CA GLN A 275 17.34 14.83 -0.92
C GLN A 275 18.21 15.64 0.05
N SER A 276 17.63 16.64 0.72
CA SER A 276 18.33 17.49 1.69
C SER A 276 18.96 16.69 2.83
N GLN A 277 18.21 15.74 3.43
CA GLN A 277 18.71 14.92 4.53
C GLN A 277 19.88 14.04 4.13
N LEU A 278 19.78 13.40 2.96
CA LEU A 278 20.78 12.44 2.49
C LEU A 278 22.06 13.16 2.03
N GLU A 279 21.94 14.21 1.22
CA GLU A 279 23.09 14.97 0.72
C GLU A 279 23.86 15.67 1.85
N SER A 280 23.15 16.28 2.81
CA SER A 280 23.80 16.98 3.94
C SER A 280 24.54 16.04 4.89
N LYS A 281 24.16 14.75 4.95
CA LYS A 281 24.70 13.81 5.93
C LYS A 281 25.65 12.78 5.36
N LEU A 282 25.56 12.49 4.06
CA LEU A 282 26.36 11.45 3.38
C LEU A 282 27.31 12.12 2.37
N PRO A 283 28.58 12.34 2.75
CA PRO A 283 29.52 13.07 1.89
C PRO A 283 29.70 12.42 0.53
N GLY A 284 29.64 13.21 -0.53
CA GLY A 284 29.78 12.74 -1.91
C GLY A 284 28.52 12.11 -2.51
N LEU A 285 27.38 12.13 -1.79
CA LEU A 285 26.10 11.76 -2.37
C LEU A 285 25.44 12.96 -3.03
N LYS A 286 24.93 12.73 -4.25
CA LYS A 286 23.97 13.62 -4.94
C LYS A 286 22.70 12.84 -5.22
N VAL A 287 21.54 13.43 -4.95
CA VAL A 287 20.22 12.85 -5.21
C VAL A 287 19.50 13.67 -6.28
N THR A 288 19.20 13.07 -7.41
CA THR A 288 18.40 13.71 -8.47
C THR A 288 16.94 13.28 -8.32
N VAL A 289 16.09 14.22 -7.96
CA VAL A 289 14.65 13.97 -7.77
C VAL A 289 13.92 14.02 -9.12
N LYS A 290 13.08 13.00 -9.38
CA LYS A 290 12.18 12.91 -10.53
C LYS A 290 10.74 12.72 -10.04
N ASN A 291 10.00 13.81 -9.92
CA ASN A 291 8.56 13.75 -9.64
C ASN A 291 7.78 13.63 -10.96
N LEU A 292 6.98 12.59 -11.09
CA LEU A 292 6.28 12.19 -12.31
C LEU A 292 4.80 11.86 -11.99
N PRO A 293 3.90 11.94 -12.99
CA PRO A 293 2.55 11.42 -12.80
C PRO A 293 2.57 10.00 -12.22
N PRO A 294 1.68 9.62 -11.28
CA PRO A 294 1.78 8.38 -10.51
C PRO A 294 1.97 7.13 -11.36
N LYS A 295 1.26 7.02 -12.50
CA LYS A 295 1.40 5.89 -13.43
C LYS A 295 2.79 5.84 -14.09
N SER A 296 3.37 7.00 -14.39
CA SER A 296 4.71 7.09 -15.00
C SER A 296 5.80 6.70 -13.99
N ALA A 297 5.70 7.18 -12.74
CA ALA A 297 6.59 6.79 -11.64
C ALA A 297 6.53 5.28 -11.40
N TYR A 298 5.32 4.72 -11.32
CA TYR A 298 5.09 3.28 -11.23
C TYR A 298 5.73 2.49 -12.38
N ASN A 299 5.56 2.95 -13.64
CA ASN A 299 6.13 2.28 -14.81
C ASN A 299 7.67 2.27 -14.78
N LEU A 300 8.31 3.36 -14.32
CA LEU A 300 9.77 3.39 -14.13
C LEU A 300 10.19 2.37 -13.08
N ALA A 301 9.50 2.32 -11.94
CA ALA A 301 9.78 1.38 -10.87
C ALA A 301 9.62 -0.08 -11.31
N ALA A 302 8.51 -0.40 -11.97
CA ALA A 302 8.23 -1.75 -12.48
C ALA A 302 9.28 -2.24 -13.50
N ASN A 303 9.93 -1.30 -14.22
CA ASN A 303 11.01 -1.59 -15.17
C ASN A 303 12.42 -1.45 -14.56
N GLY A 304 12.53 -1.25 -13.23
CA GLY A 304 13.82 -1.12 -12.53
C GLY A 304 14.62 0.14 -12.86
N LYS A 305 13.98 1.18 -13.40
CA LYS A 305 14.63 2.43 -13.84
C LYS A 305 14.62 3.48 -12.71
N PHE A 306 15.24 3.15 -11.60
CA PHE A 306 15.41 4.00 -10.42
C PHE A 306 16.58 3.49 -9.58
N ASP A 307 17.11 4.33 -8.69
CA ASP A 307 17.96 3.91 -7.58
C ASP A 307 17.14 3.88 -6.28
N LEU A 308 16.33 4.91 -6.09
CA LEU A 308 15.40 5.13 -4.98
C LEU A 308 14.00 5.35 -5.57
N TYR A 309 12.98 4.65 -5.05
CA TYR A 309 11.59 4.84 -5.48
C TYR A 309 10.69 5.04 -4.26
N LEU A 310 10.18 6.27 -4.09
CA LEU A 310 9.20 6.61 -3.06
C LEU A 310 7.87 5.96 -3.40
N SER A 311 7.35 5.17 -2.49
CA SER A 311 6.15 4.38 -2.67
C SER A 311 5.41 4.21 -1.35
N PHE A 312 4.25 3.60 -1.41
CA PHE A 312 3.47 3.23 -0.25
C PHE A 312 2.86 1.83 -0.42
N TRP A 313 2.45 1.25 0.68
CA TRP A 313 1.60 0.06 0.68
C TRP A 313 0.52 0.19 1.74
N ILE A 314 -0.72 -0.10 1.37
CA ILE A 314 -1.82 -0.31 2.30
C ILE A 314 -2.10 -1.81 2.32
N ASN A 315 -2.23 -2.40 3.48
CA ASN A 315 -2.50 -3.82 3.61
C ASN A 315 -3.77 -4.22 2.85
N ASP A 316 -3.70 -5.32 2.12
CA ASP A 316 -4.85 -5.90 1.42
C ASP A 316 -5.86 -6.50 2.41
N TYR A 317 -5.37 -6.98 3.55
CA TYR A 317 -6.13 -7.55 4.66
C TYR A 317 -5.34 -7.36 5.96
N ALA A 318 -6.02 -7.51 7.11
CA ALA A 318 -5.45 -7.22 8.44
C ALA A 318 -4.47 -8.32 8.91
N ASP A 319 -3.32 -8.42 8.25
CA ASP A 319 -2.25 -9.36 8.58
C ASP A 319 -0.89 -8.82 8.06
N PRO A 320 0.20 -8.92 8.85
CA PRO A 320 1.54 -8.48 8.41
C PRO A 320 2.05 -9.20 7.16
N TYR A 321 1.60 -10.43 6.91
CA TYR A 321 1.94 -11.15 5.70
C TYR A 321 1.51 -10.39 4.43
N SER A 322 0.43 -9.59 4.49
CA SER A 322 -0.05 -8.78 3.37
C SER A 322 1.04 -7.85 2.80
N GLU A 323 1.82 -7.23 3.66
CA GLU A 323 2.95 -6.39 3.24
C GLU A 323 4.21 -7.22 2.96
N LEU A 324 4.58 -8.11 3.86
CA LEU A 324 5.84 -8.87 3.77
C LEU A 324 5.92 -9.67 2.47
N GLN A 325 4.82 -10.31 2.03
CA GLN A 325 4.83 -11.08 0.78
C GLN A 325 5.22 -10.25 -0.46
N THR A 326 5.05 -8.93 -0.42
CA THR A 326 5.37 -8.06 -1.57
C THR A 326 6.86 -8.03 -1.90
N LEU A 327 7.72 -8.37 -0.94
CA LEU A 327 9.17 -8.44 -1.11
C LEU A 327 9.69 -9.87 -1.30
N GLU A 328 8.82 -10.88 -1.45
CA GLU A 328 9.26 -12.21 -1.89
C GLU A 328 9.95 -12.12 -3.26
N MET A 329 10.97 -12.95 -3.47
CA MET A 329 11.81 -12.93 -4.68
C MET A 329 11.01 -13.00 -5.99
N THR A 330 9.88 -13.71 -5.99
CA THR A 330 9.02 -13.91 -7.17
C THR A 330 7.85 -12.94 -7.25
N ASN A 331 7.68 -12.05 -6.27
CA ASN A 331 6.56 -11.12 -6.25
C ASN A 331 6.80 -9.95 -7.22
N SER A 332 5.79 -9.59 -8.00
CA SER A 332 5.85 -8.50 -8.98
C SER A 332 6.06 -7.11 -8.35
N HIS A 333 5.72 -6.94 -7.06
CA HIS A 333 5.91 -5.70 -6.31
C HIS A 333 7.30 -5.57 -5.68
N ASN A 334 8.15 -6.60 -5.77
CA ASN A 334 9.54 -6.51 -5.37
C ASN A 334 10.34 -5.70 -6.40
N TYR A 335 10.05 -4.40 -6.48
CA TYR A 335 10.67 -3.49 -7.45
C TYR A 335 12.17 -3.35 -7.23
N GLY A 336 12.61 -3.35 -5.98
CA GLY A 336 14.01 -3.27 -5.56
C GLY A 336 14.82 -4.53 -5.83
N LYS A 337 14.22 -5.61 -6.31
CA LYS A 337 14.87 -6.90 -6.57
C LYS A 337 15.59 -7.47 -5.34
N TYR A 338 14.96 -7.31 -4.17
CA TYR A 338 15.45 -7.93 -2.94
C TYR A 338 15.51 -9.46 -3.10
N THR A 339 16.66 -10.03 -2.78
CA THR A 339 16.90 -11.47 -2.83
C THR A 339 17.48 -11.92 -1.50
N SER A 340 16.71 -12.68 -0.72
CA SER A 340 17.15 -13.27 0.55
C SER A 340 16.49 -14.62 0.73
N ALA A 341 17.28 -15.68 0.68
CA ALA A 341 16.79 -17.04 0.91
C ALA A 341 16.23 -17.20 2.33
N ALA A 342 16.87 -16.57 3.33
CA ALA A 342 16.40 -16.59 4.71
C ALA A 342 15.02 -15.95 4.85
N TYR A 343 14.83 -14.75 4.28
CA TYR A 343 13.54 -14.08 4.26
C TYR A 343 12.43 -14.93 3.63
N ASN A 344 12.70 -15.45 2.42
CA ASN A 344 11.72 -16.27 1.69
C ASN A 344 11.41 -17.57 2.43
N ASN A 345 12.41 -18.19 3.09
CA ASN A 345 12.19 -19.37 3.93
C ASN A 345 11.27 -19.06 5.10
N GLU A 346 11.48 -17.96 5.83
CA GLU A 346 10.63 -17.59 6.95
C GLU A 346 9.17 -17.34 6.52
N LEU A 347 8.93 -16.66 5.38
CA LEU A 347 7.58 -16.50 4.82
C LEU A 347 6.97 -17.84 4.38
N SER A 348 7.78 -18.76 3.84
CA SER A 348 7.32 -20.10 3.51
C SER A 348 6.93 -20.90 4.74
N GLN A 349 7.73 -20.83 5.82
CA GLN A 349 7.39 -21.49 7.10
C GLN A 349 6.15 -20.88 7.74
N ALA A 350 5.98 -19.55 7.66
CA ALA A 350 4.76 -18.89 8.11
C ALA A 350 3.53 -19.50 7.41
N ARG A 351 3.53 -19.59 6.08
CA ARG A 351 2.41 -20.21 5.33
C ARG A 351 2.12 -21.64 5.76
N LYS A 352 3.16 -22.48 5.88
CA LYS A 352 3.00 -23.88 6.28
C LYS A 352 2.41 -24.04 7.68
N ASN A 353 2.70 -23.10 8.57
CA ASN A 353 2.28 -23.13 9.97
C ASN A 353 1.10 -22.18 10.28
N ALA A 354 0.39 -21.69 9.25
CA ALA A 354 -0.65 -20.67 9.42
C ALA A 354 -1.82 -21.12 10.31
N ALA A 355 -2.05 -22.42 10.47
CA ALA A 355 -3.04 -22.97 11.42
C ALA A 355 -2.65 -22.72 12.89
N THR A 356 -1.38 -22.59 13.22
CA THR A 356 -0.87 -22.32 14.57
C THR A 356 -0.42 -20.87 14.66
N ARG A 357 -1.32 -19.99 15.13
CA ARG A 357 -1.15 -18.53 15.06
C ARG A 357 0.18 -18.03 15.67
N SER A 358 0.61 -18.56 16.81
CA SER A 358 1.87 -18.17 17.47
C SER A 358 3.10 -18.53 16.62
N VAL A 359 3.11 -19.73 16.01
CA VAL A 359 4.20 -20.18 15.14
C VAL A 359 4.24 -19.35 13.85
N TYR A 360 3.09 -19.10 13.27
CA TYR A 360 2.92 -18.23 12.11
C TYR A 360 3.54 -16.84 12.35
N PHE A 361 3.15 -16.19 13.45
CA PHE A 361 3.67 -14.86 13.82
C PHE A 361 5.15 -14.87 14.13
N SER A 362 5.66 -15.91 14.81
CA SER A 362 7.10 -16.05 15.05
C SER A 362 7.91 -16.05 13.75
N HIS A 363 7.44 -16.73 12.71
CA HIS A 363 8.09 -16.72 11.41
C HIS A 363 7.97 -15.35 10.70
N LEU A 364 6.82 -14.66 10.80
CA LEU A 364 6.71 -13.31 10.26
C LEU A 364 7.63 -12.31 10.96
N LEU A 365 7.79 -12.40 12.29
CA LEU A 365 8.75 -11.59 13.04
C LEU A 365 10.19 -11.84 12.57
N LYS A 366 10.59 -13.09 12.39
CA LYS A 366 11.93 -13.43 11.87
C LYS A 366 12.13 -12.91 10.44
N ALA A 367 11.10 -12.96 9.59
CA ALA A 367 11.16 -12.36 8.26
C ALA A 367 11.38 -10.84 8.34
N GLN A 368 10.63 -10.13 9.20
CA GLN A 368 10.82 -8.69 9.39
C GLN A 368 12.19 -8.36 10.01
N GLU A 369 12.68 -9.18 10.93
CA GLU A 369 14.04 -9.03 11.50
C GLU A 369 15.12 -9.19 10.42
N GLN A 370 14.97 -10.15 9.51
CA GLN A 370 15.87 -10.31 8.36
C GLN A 370 15.85 -9.07 7.46
N MET A 371 14.67 -8.53 7.18
CA MET A 371 14.54 -7.26 6.46
C MET A 371 15.26 -6.11 7.18
N ASN A 372 15.07 -5.99 8.51
CA ASN A 372 15.71 -4.94 9.30
C ASN A 372 17.25 -5.06 9.27
N GLN A 373 17.77 -6.26 9.04
CA GLN A 373 19.21 -6.48 8.87
C GLN A 373 19.69 -6.17 7.45
N ASP A 374 18.88 -6.43 6.43
CA ASP A 374 19.28 -6.33 5.02
C ASP A 374 18.98 -4.94 4.41
N TYR A 375 18.07 -4.16 5.02
CA TYR A 375 17.67 -2.82 4.58
C TYR A 375 17.19 -2.76 3.12
N PRO A 376 16.26 -3.62 2.67
CA PRO A 376 15.78 -3.61 1.29
C PRO A 376 14.91 -2.40 0.97
N VAL A 377 14.30 -1.82 1.99
CA VAL A 377 13.48 -0.63 1.92
C VAL A 377 13.84 0.34 3.04
N LEU A 378 13.45 1.60 2.87
CA LEU A 378 13.59 2.67 3.86
C LEU A 378 12.17 3.07 4.31
N PRO A 379 11.61 2.48 5.38
CA PRO A 379 10.34 2.92 5.94
C PRO A 379 10.43 4.37 6.40
N LEU A 380 9.38 5.17 6.20
CA LEU A 380 9.39 6.60 6.47
C LEU A 380 8.34 7.01 7.51
N TYR A 381 7.07 6.80 7.20
CA TYR A 381 5.96 7.21 8.06
C TYR A 381 4.70 6.38 7.80
N THR A 382 3.82 6.33 8.80
CA THR A 382 2.53 5.68 8.70
C THR A 382 1.57 6.51 7.85
N MET A 383 0.73 5.84 7.10
CA MET A 383 -0.21 6.49 6.21
C MET A 383 -1.43 7.01 6.98
N VAL A 384 -1.76 8.27 6.78
CA VAL A 384 -2.99 8.91 7.26
C VAL A 384 -3.70 9.57 6.09
N GLU A 385 -5.03 9.49 6.08
CA GLU A 385 -5.90 10.27 5.20
C GLU A 385 -6.72 11.21 6.07
N ASP A 386 -6.61 12.50 5.81
CA ASP A 386 -7.34 13.52 6.53
C ASP A 386 -8.61 13.87 5.76
N HIS A 387 -9.76 13.69 6.41
CA HIS A 387 -11.07 13.95 5.86
C HIS A 387 -11.75 15.09 6.58
N LEU A 388 -12.19 16.10 5.86
CA LEU A 388 -13.18 17.05 6.37
C LEU A 388 -14.56 16.44 6.16
N VAL A 389 -15.25 16.15 7.25
CA VAL A 389 -16.54 15.44 7.23
C VAL A 389 -17.66 16.33 7.73
N ASN A 390 -18.73 16.46 6.96
CA ASN A 390 -19.93 17.20 7.38
C ASN A 390 -20.46 16.63 8.70
N ALA A 391 -20.65 17.52 9.70
CA ALA A 391 -21.08 17.12 11.03
C ALA A 391 -22.43 16.37 11.06
N ASN A 392 -23.28 16.57 10.04
CA ASN A 392 -24.55 15.87 9.90
C ASN A 392 -24.44 14.53 9.16
N LEU A 393 -23.33 14.24 8.49
CA LEU A 393 -23.07 12.96 7.84
C LEU A 393 -22.68 11.92 8.88
N LYS A 394 -23.51 10.88 9.03
CA LYS A 394 -23.37 9.82 10.02
C LYS A 394 -23.31 8.45 9.35
N GLY A 395 -22.86 7.43 10.09
CA GLY A 395 -22.88 6.04 9.65
C GLY A 395 -21.87 5.69 8.55
N VAL A 396 -20.90 6.56 8.27
CA VAL A 396 -19.75 6.25 7.40
C VAL A 396 -18.87 5.19 8.06
N LEU A 397 -18.50 4.16 7.33
CA LEU A 397 -17.60 3.11 7.82
C LEU A 397 -16.17 3.40 7.35
N TRP A 398 -15.32 3.73 8.29
CA TRP A 398 -13.93 4.11 8.08
C TRP A 398 -13.03 2.88 8.19
N HIS A 399 -12.67 2.30 7.07
CA HIS A 399 -11.82 1.10 7.03
C HIS A 399 -10.34 1.46 6.98
N LYS A 400 -9.54 0.87 7.89
CA LYS A 400 -8.07 1.01 7.85
C LYS A 400 -7.47 0.31 6.63
N VAL A 401 -8.15 -0.71 6.12
CA VAL A 401 -7.86 -1.48 4.91
C VAL A 401 -9.04 -1.33 3.96
N GLY A 402 -8.79 -1.22 2.66
CA GLY A 402 -9.87 -1.03 1.67
C GLY A 402 -10.29 0.43 1.51
N ILE A 403 -11.55 0.68 1.17
CA ILE A 403 -12.10 1.99 0.86
C ILE A 403 -13.07 2.47 1.95
N VAL A 404 -13.33 3.77 2.01
CA VAL A 404 -14.41 4.34 2.84
C VAL A 404 -15.75 3.83 2.31
N ASP A 405 -16.62 3.36 3.23
CA ASP A 405 -17.91 2.76 2.86
C ASP A 405 -19.09 3.61 3.37
N TYR A 406 -19.90 4.07 2.44
CA TYR A 406 -21.10 4.87 2.67
C TYR A 406 -22.40 4.04 2.67
N THR A 407 -22.31 2.71 2.70
CA THR A 407 -23.49 1.81 2.68
C THR A 407 -24.51 2.15 3.75
N ARG A 408 -24.04 2.50 4.96
CA ARG A 408 -24.87 2.84 6.12
C ARG A 408 -24.92 4.35 6.40
N ALA A 409 -24.35 5.16 5.53
CA ALA A 409 -24.30 6.59 5.71
C ALA A 409 -25.71 7.24 5.58
N TYR A 410 -25.93 8.28 6.38
CA TYR A 410 -27.15 9.07 6.35
C TYR A 410 -26.89 10.49 6.90
N PHE A 411 -27.77 11.41 6.59
CA PHE A 411 -27.80 12.75 7.22
C PHE A 411 -28.75 12.75 8.40
N LYS A 412 -28.27 13.37 9.51
CA LYS A 412 -29.06 13.61 10.71
C LYS A 412 -29.88 14.88 10.55
#